data_8b24a402d375d9a9c1c65c5a3b0b4a84
#
_entry.id   8b24a402d375d9a9c1c65c5a3b0b4a84
#
_cell.length_a   1.000
_cell.length_b   1.000
_cell.length_c   1.000
_cell.angle_alpha   90.00
_cell.angle_beta   90.00
_cell.angle_gamma   90.00
#
_symmetry.space_group_name_H-M   'P 1'
#
loop_
_entity.id
_entity.type
_entity.pdbx_description
1 polymer ?
#
loop_
_entity_poly.entity_id
_entity_poly.type
_entity_poly.pdbx_seq_one_letter_code
_entity_poly.pdbx_strand_id
1 'polypeptide(L)'
;MEINVHHDKKTVDIWLTRAETADPALRESLKPIYKKYAEMKYFVAVFESGKGDLIEGAAALLRHNLELKARNELKLERDTSQEIREKPMQKRFFTSDLHFGHENVLRFDDRKFKDVDEMDAELIRRWNAKVGKGDIVYVLGDMIWKTRNGVAEDLIKILNGQIILIKGNHDRFLHNAGAKNALAGVKDYEDISVTLEDGTVRRCILSHYFMPFYIGHRHNAIHLHGHSHNTEEHLHELEIAELLRQKGYTPRIVNVGCMHWNYEPVTLDEILAKYPM
;
A
#
# COMPACT_ATOMS: atom_id res chain seq x y z
N MET A 1 51.81 -24.21 -4.09
CA MET A 1 50.45 -23.75 -3.74
C MET A 1 49.70 -24.85 -3.03
N GLU A 2 49.13 -24.57 -1.87
CA GLU A 2 48.32 -25.47 -1.08
C GLU A 2 46.98 -24.78 -0.78
N ILE A 3 45.87 -25.50 -0.83
CA ILE A 3 44.53 -24.94 -0.60
C ILE A 3 43.80 -25.78 0.47
N ASN A 4 43.46 -25.14 1.57
CA ASN A 4 42.78 -25.76 2.69
C ASN A 4 41.36 -25.16 2.84
N VAL A 5 40.31 -25.99 2.79
CA VAL A 5 38.92 -25.57 2.89
C VAL A 5 38.37 -25.95 4.26
N HIS A 6 37.94 -24.96 5.02
CA HIS A 6 37.31 -25.10 6.32
C HIS A 6 35.79 -24.88 6.20
N HIS A 7 35.05 -25.99 6.09
CA HIS A 7 33.60 -25.94 5.88
C HIS A 7 32.82 -25.39 7.09
N ASP A 8 33.29 -25.68 8.28
CA ASP A 8 32.73 -25.21 9.57
C ASP A 8 32.80 -23.69 9.72
N LYS A 9 33.91 -23.09 9.26
CA LYS A 9 34.18 -21.65 9.33
C LYS A 9 33.81 -20.91 8.04
N LYS A 10 33.45 -21.63 6.99
CA LYS A 10 33.28 -21.08 5.62
C LYS A 10 34.48 -20.25 5.14
N THR A 11 35.68 -20.77 5.38
CA THR A 11 36.93 -20.16 4.95
C THR A 11 37.72 -21.09 4.03
N VAL A 12 38.53 -20.49 3.17
CA VAL A 12 39.50 -21.17 2.31
C VAL A 12 40.83 -20.49 2.47
N ASP A 13 41.85 -21.24 2.90
CA ASP A 13 43.21 -20.76 3.07
C ASP A 13 44.06 -21.22 1.88
N ILE A 14 44.67 -20.29 1.15
CA ILE A 14 45.56 -20.55 0.04
C ILE A 14 47.00 -20.21 0.47
N TRP A 15 47.84 -21.21 0.55
CA TRP A 15 49.26 -21.04 0.92
C TRP A 15 50.14 -21.01 -0.31
N LEU A 16 50.89 -19.92 -0.49
CA LEU A 16 51.80 -19.72 -1.59
C LEU A 16 53.25 -19.64 -1.10
N THR A 17 54.20 -20.18 -1.86
CA THR A 17 55.62 -19.90 -1.61
C THR A 17 55.93 -18.46 -2.06
N ARG A 18 57.09 -17.91 -1.61
CA ARG A 18 57.55 -16.58 -1.99
C ARG A 18 57.68 -16.40 -3.50
N ALA A 19 58.12 -17.43 -4.20
CA ALA A 19 58.24 -17.41 -5.65
C ALA A 19 56.87 -17.36 -6.33
N GLU A 20 55.91 -18.14 -5.84
CA GLU A 20 54.52 -18.16 -6.31
C GLU A 20 53.78 -16.86 -6.03
N THR A 21 54.06 -16.20 -4.91
CA THR A 21 53.49 -14.90 -4.57
C THR A 21 53.91 -13.78 -5.54
N ALA A 22 55.12 -13.91 -6.07
CA ALA A 22 55.69 -12.94 -7.02
C ALA A 22 55.27 -13.17 -8.48
N ASP A 23 54.62 -14.31 -8.78
CA ASP A 23 54.22 -14.68 -10.16
C ASP A 23 52.85 -14.06 -10.53
N PRO A 24 52.83 -13.13 -11.52
CA PRO A 24 51.55 -12.53 -11.97
C PRO A 24 50.63 -13.55 -12.65
N ALA A 25 51.17 -14.58 -13.34
CA ALA A 25 50.36 -15.59 -14.01
C ALA A 25 49.58 -16.45 -12.99
N LEU A 26 50.21 -16.75 -11.86
CA LEU A 26 49.56 -17.50 -10.80
C LEU A 26 48.39 -16.71 -10.18
N ARG A 27 48.55 -15.38 -10.03
CA ARG A 27 47.46 -14.52 -9.54
C ARG A 27 46.21 -14.58 -10.43
N GLU A 28 46.42 -14.61 -11.76
CA GLU A 28 45.31 -14.77 -12.71
C GLU A 28 44.66 -16.15 -12.58
N SER A 29 45.46 -17.21 -12.37
CA SER A 29 44.95 -18.59 -12.21
C SER A 29 44.11 -18.79 -10.91
N LEU A 30 44.28 -17.92 -9.93
CA LEU A 30 43.47 -17.94 -8.69
C LEU A 30 42.09 -17.32 -8.86
N LYS A 31 41.82 -16.49 -9.86
CA LYS A 31 40.54 -15.84 -10.08
C LYS A 31 39.33 -16.81 -10.13
N PRO A 32 39.42 -17.96 -10.84
CA PRO A 32 38.33 -18.94 -10.83
C PRO A 32 38.07 -19.53 -9.45
N ILE A 33 39.11 -19.70 -8.63
CA ILE A 33 39.01 -20.21 -7.26
C ILE A 33 38.29 -19.21 -6.39
N TYR A 34 38.68 -17.92 -6.46
CA TYR A 34 37.98 -16.85 -5.75
C TYR A 34 36.51 -16.79 -6.13
N LYS A 35 36.18 -16.82 -7.43
CA LYS A 35 34.83 -16.78 -7.92
C LYS A 35 34.01 -17.94 -7.39
N LYS A 36 34.50 -19.18 -7.52
CA LYS A 36 33.83 -20.39 -7.03
C LYS A 36 33.45 -20.29 -5.54
N TYR A 37 34.42 -19.92 -4.70
CA TYR A 37 34.20 -19.88 -3.27
C TYR A 37 33.41 -18.65 -2.82
N ALA A 38 33.51 -17.52 -3.52
CA ALA A 38 32.65 -16.36 -3.30
C ALA A 38 31.17 -16.68 -3.57
N GLU A 39 30.86 -17.39 -4.66
CA GLU A 39 29.50 -17.88 -4.98
C GLU A 39 28.95 -18.81 -3.89
N MET A 40 29.83 -19.60 -3.27
CA MET A 40 29.48 -20.45 -2.11
C MET A 40 29.44 -19.72 -0.76
N LYS A 41 29.66 -18.39 -0.75
CA LYS A 41 29.76 -17.55 0.44
C LYS A 41 30.88 -17.96 1.42
N TYR A 42 31.99 -18.44 0.87
CA TYR A 42 33.22 -18.69 1.62
C TYR A 42 34.14 -17.48 1.55
N PHE A 43 34.89 -17.28 2.62
CA PHE A 43 35.96 -16.29 2.68
C PHE A 43 37.28 -16.94 2.21
N VAL A 44 38.01 -16.29 1.30
CA VAL A 44 39.29 -16.81 0.78
C VAL A 44 40.43 -15.94 1.29
N ALA A 45 41.37 -16.54 2.04
CA ALA A 45 42.58 -15.92 2.54
C ALA A 45 43.81 -16.50 1.82
N VAL A 46 44.83 -15.67 1.52
CA VAL A 46 46.06 -16.07 0.91
C VAL A 46 47.23 -15.82 1.86
N PHE A 47 48.07 -16.82 2.04
CA PHE A 47 49.22 -16.80 2.95
C PHE A 47 50.51 -17.13 2.22
N GLU A 48 51.64 -16.59 2.69
CA GLU A 48 52.99 -17.00 2.23
C GLU A 48 53.54 -18.10 3.15
N SER A 49 53.85 -19.27 2.60
CA SER A 49 54.41 -20.37 3.36
C SER A 49 55.89 -20.09 3.75
N GLY A 50 56.22 -20.30 5.03
CA GLY A 50 57.58 -20.12 5.56
C GLY A 50 57.79 -18.92 6.50
N LYS A 51 56.77 -18.06 6.64
CA LYS A 51 56.75 -17.03 7.65
C LYS A 51 55.52 -17.23 8.49
N GLY A 52 55.52 -17.88 9.58
CA GLY A 52 54.31 -18.19 10.42
C GLY A 52 53.34 -17.04 10.69
N ASP A 53 53.50 -15.88 10.07
CA ASP A 53 52.67 -14.71 10.15
C ASP A 53 52.08 -14.33 8.78
N LEU A 54 50.86 -13.87 8.77
CA LEU A 54 50.16 -13.24 7.66
C LEU A 54 51.08 -12.20 7.00
N ILE A 55 51.23 -12.23 5.67
CA ILE A 55 51.84 -11.12 4.95
C ILE A 55 51.08 -9.86 5.36
N GLU A 56 51.85 -8.83 5.80
CA GLU A 56 51.25 -7.60 6.36
C GLU A 56 50.17 -6.98 5.45
N GLY A 57 50.38 -7.09 4.11
CA GLY A 57 49.39 -6.67 3.11
C GLY A 57 48.11 -7.54 3.06
N ALA A 58 48.23 -8.86 3.28
CA ALA A 58 47.07 -9.75 3.31
C ALA A 58 46.28 -9.57 4.58
N ALA A 59 46.96 -9.33 5.71
CA ALA A 59 46.28 -9.01 6.98
C ALA A 59 45.61 -7.63 6.94
N ALA A 60 46.21 -6.65 6.26
CA ALA A 60 45.59 -5.35 6.03
C ALA A 60 44.36 -5.44 5.11
N LEU A 61 44.44 -6.22 4.03
CA LEU A 61 43.33 -6.46 3.11
C LEU A 61 42.19 -7.24 3.79
N LEU A 62 42.54 -8.22 4.64
CA LEU A 62 41.56 -8.96 5.43
C LEU A 62 40.79 -8.03 6.40
N ARG A 63 41.53 -7.20 7.14
CA ARG A 63 40.92 -6.21 8.04
C ARG A 63 40.04 -5.24 7.27
N HIS A 64 40.53 -4.71 6.15
CA HIS A 64 39.78 -3.81 5.30
C HIS A 64 38.48 -4.44 4.73
N ASN A 65 38.55 -5.69 4.27
CA ASN A 65 37.38 -6.41 3.77
C ASN A 65 36.38 -6.74 4.88
N LEU A 66 36.84 -7.07 6.08
CA LEU A 66 35.96 -7.27 7.24
C LEU A 66 35.28 -5.96 7.68
N GLU A 67 36.03 -4.84 7.65
CA GLU A 67 35.46 -3.52 7.91
C GLU A 67 34.46 -3.08 6.84
N LEU A 68 34.74 -3.34 5.56
CA LEU A 68 33.81 -3.09 4.45
C LEU A 68 32.55 -3.95 4.58
N LYS A 69 32.69 -5.23 4.95
CA LYS A 69 31.57 -6.13 5.15
C LYS A 69 30.70 -5.64 6.33
N ALA A 70 31.32 -5.32 7.46
CA ALA A 70 30.60 -4.78 8.61
C ALA A 70 29.93 -3.43 8.30
N ARG A 71 30.59 -2.54 7.53
CA ARG A 71 29.98 -1.30 7.06
C ARG A 71 28.78 -1.53 6.13
N ASN A 72 28.90 -2.50 5.22
CA ASN A 72 27.81 -2.82 4.29
C ASN A 72 26.63 -3.50 5.01
N GLU A 73 26.90 -4.37 5.99
CA GLU A 73 25.85 -4.95 6.84
C GLU A 73 25.15 -3.88 7.69
N LEU A 74 25.90 -2.97 8.32
CA LEU A 74 25.36 -1.83 9.07
C LEU A 74 24.61 -0.84 8.16
N LYS A 75 25.05 -0.64 6.92
CA LYS A 75 24.37 0.19 5.94
C LYS A 75 23.07 -0.48 5.48
N LEU A 76 23.10 -1.78 5.19
CA LEU A 76 21.94 -2.56 4.82
C LEU A 76 20.89 -2.57 5.95
N GLU A 77 21.32 -2.73 7.21
CA GLU A 77 20.43 -2.66 8.39
C GLU A 77 19.86 -1.24 8.58
N ARG A 78 20.66 -0.19 8.34
CA ARG A 78 20.19 1.20 8.39
C ARG A 78 19.22 1.51 7.25
N ASP A 79 19.56 1.13 6.02
CA ASP A 79 18.71 1.35 4.85
C ASP A 79 17.39 0.58 5.00
N THR A 80 17.44 -0.68 5.47
CA THR A 80 16.24 -1.47 5.76
C THR A 80 15.43 -0.87 6.92
N SER A 81 16.09 -0.38 7.98
CA SER A 81 15.41 0.28 9.10
C SER A 81 14.85 1.65 8.74
N GLN A 82 15.51 2.39 7.82
CA GLN A 82 15.01 3.65 7.28
C GLN A 82 13.87 3.41 6.29
N GLU A 83 13.98 2.43 5.38
CA GLU A 83 12.89 2.05 4.49
C GLU A 83 11.65 1.56 5.26
N ILE A 84 11.81 0.83 6.39
CA ILE A 84 10.71 0.42 7.26
C ILE A 84 10.10 1.63 7.99
N ARG A 85 10.89 2.67 8.30
CA ARG A 85 10.40 3.89 8.97
C ARG A 85 9.84 4.94 8.02
N GLU A 86 10.27 4.95 6.76
CA GLU A 86 9.93 5.99 5.78
C GLU A 86 8.93 5.55 4.71
N LYS A 87 8.58 4.26 4.64
CA LYS A 87 7.46 3.86 3.79
C LYS A 87 6.17 4.19 4.54
N PRO A 88 5.49 5.29 4.18
CA PRO A 88 4.23 5.60 4.82
C PRO A 88 3.31 4.39 4.63
N MET A 89 2.75 3.91 5.72
CA MET A 89 1.83 2.78 5.68
C MET A 89 0.70 3.15 4.71
N GLN A 90 0.53 2.35 3.65
CA GLN A 90 -0.51 2.55 2.66
C GLN A 90 -1.86 2.63 3.35
N LYS A 91 -2.48 3.81 3.31
CA LYS A 91 -3.80 4.03 3.92
C LYS A 91 -4.90 3.55 2.97
N ARG A 92 -6.02 3.17 3.58
CA ARG A 92 -7.26 2.85 2.86
C ARG A 92 -8.31 3.86 3.23
N PHE A 93 -8.87 4.49 2.19
CA PHE A 93 -9.92 5.48 2.30
C PHE A 93 -11.21 4.96 1.70
N PHE A 94 -12.32 5.50 2.17
CA PHE A 94 -13.67 5.19 1.72
C PHE A 94 -14.43 6.48 1.43
N THR A 95 -15.21 6.48 0.39
CA THR A 95 -16.14 7.57 0.03
C THR A 95 -17.21 7.02 -0.92
N SER A 96 -18.26 7.77 -1.15
CA SER A 96 -19.31 7.43 -2.11
C SER A 96 -20.01 8.69 -2.61
N ASP A 97 -20.79 8.54 -3.67
CA ASP A 97 -21.75 9.53 -4.17
C ASP A 97 -21.11 10.91 -4.48
N LEU A 98 -19.92 10.87 -5.09
CA LEU A 98 -19.21 12.09 -5.46
C LEU A 98 -19.98 12.87 -6.55
N HIS A 99 -20.55 12.15 -7.53
CA HIS A 99 -21.35 12.71 -8.62
C HIS A 99 -20.63 13.82 -9.41
N PHE A 100 -19.36 13.64 -9.71
CA PHE A 100 -18.60 14.60 -10.50
C PHE A 100 -19.34 14.99 -11.78
N GLY A 101 -19.52 16.29 -11.97
CA GLY A 101 -20.19 16.85 -13.12
C GLY A 101 -21.72 16.74 -13.12
N HIS A 102 -22.36 16.46 -11.98
CA HIS A 102 -23.80 16.34 -11.83
C HIS A 102 -24.40 17.61 -11.20
N GLU A 103 -24.89 18.52 -12.02
CA GLU A 103 -25.45 19.82 -11.56
C GLU A 103 -26.65 19.63 -10.61
N ASN A 104 -27.54 18.68 -10.90
CA ASN A 104 -28.74 18.50 -10.11
C ASN A 104 -28.48 18.00 -8.69
N VAL A 105 -27.32 17.39 -8.40
CA VAL A 105 -26.97 16.93 -7.06
C VAL A 105 -26.89 18.08 -6.05
N LEU A 106 -26.56 19.28 -6.53
CA LEU A 106 -26.51 20.47 -5.69
C LEU A 106 -27.86 20.75 -5.01
N ARG A 107 -28.96 20.47 -5.68
CA ARG A 107 -30.31 20.74 -5.17
C ARG A 107 -30.87 19.58 -4.34
N PHE A 108 -30.84 18.36 -4.86
CA PHE A 108 -31.51 17.26 -4.15
C PHE A 108 -30.74 16.77 -2.94
N ASP A 109 -29.43 17.03 -2.89
CA ASP A 109 -28.54 16.65 -1.78
C ASP A 109 -28.15 17.88 -0.91
N ASP A 110 -28.74 19.03 -1.20
CA ASP A 110 -28.51 20.32 -0.52
C ASP A 110 -27.02 20.69 -0.39
N ARG A 111 -26.21 20.44 -1.43
CA ARG A 111 -24.78 20.76 -1.44
C ARG A 111 -24.56 22.27 -1.58
N LYS A 112 -23.76 22.82 -0.67
CA LYS A 112 -23.54 24.27 -0.55
C LYS A 112 -22.39 24.76 -1.44
N PHE A 113 -22.43 24.44 -2.73
CA PHE A 113 -21.54 24.99 -3.75
C PHE A 113 -22.34 25.91 -4.68
N LYS A 114 -21.67 26.90 -5.24
CA LYS A 114 -22.27 27.85 -6.15
C LYS A 114 -22.77 27.20 -7.45
N ASP A 115 -21.94 26.31 -7.98
CA ASP A 115 -22.19 25.57 -9.22
C ASP A 115 -21.44 24.23 -9.20
N VAL A 116 -21.65 23.43 -10.23
CA VAL A 116 -21.03 22.10 -10.35
C VAL A 116 -19.51 22.18 -10.54
N ASP A 117 -18.99 23.22 -11.18
CA ASP A 117 -17.57 23.37 -11.43
C ASP A 117 -16.82 23.69 -10.13
N GLU A 118 -17.40 24.54 -9.26
CA GLU A 118 -16.88 24.78 -7.89
C GLU A 118 -16.94 23.50 -7.06
N MET A 119 -18.04 22.74 -7.13
CA MET A 119 -18.16 21.46 -6.42
C MET A 119 -17.07 20.49 -6.87
N ASP A 120 -16.92 20.28 -8.18
CA ASP A 120 -15.93 19.36 -8.72
C ASP A 120 -14.50 19.75 -8.31
N ALA A 121 -14.17 21.04 -8.43
CA ALA A 121 -12.86 21.56 -8.02
C ALA A 121 -12.58 21.35 -6.52
N GLU A 122 -13.57 21.59 -5.67
CA GLU A 122 -13.42 21.46 -4.22
C GLU A 122 -13.34 19.97 -3.80
N LEU A 123 -14.11 19.09 -4.42
CA LEU A 123 -13.98 17.64 -4.23
C LEU A 123 -12.57 17.14 -4.58
N ILE A 124 -12.02 17.55 -5.74
CA ILE A 124 -10.66 17.20 -6.16
C ILE A 124 -9.64 17.74 -5.16
N ARG A 125 -9.78 19.01 -4.76
CA ARG A 125 -8.86 19.66 -3.82
C ARG A 125 -8.81 18.93 -2.47
N ARG A 126 -9.97 18.62 -1.89
CA ARG A 126 -10.10 17.92 -0.60
C ARG A 126 -9.57 16.50 -0.70
N TRP A 127 -9.92 15.79 -1.76
CA TRP A 127 -9.39 14.46 -2.03
C TRP A 127 -7.86 14.45 -2.05
N ASN A 128 -7.26 15.29 -2.90
CA ASN A 128 -5.82 15.32 -3.10
C ASN A 128 -5.03 15.90 -1.91
N ALA A 129 -5.68 16.67 -1.05
CA ALA A 129 -5.07 17.15 0.19
C ALA A 129 -4.93 16.03 1.23
N LYS A 130 -5.75 14.98 1.16
CA LYS A 130 -5.83 13.92 2.18
C LYS A 130 -5.26 12.59 1.71
N VAL A 131 -5.48 12.24 0.45
CA VAL A 131 -5.05 10.98 -0.17
C VAL A 131 -3.67 11.14 -0.79
N GLY A 132 -2.73 10.27 -0.41
CA GLY A 132 -1.41 10.17 -1.03
C GLY A 132 -1.42 9.29 -2.29
N LYS A 133 -0.41 9.44 -3.15
CA LYS A 133 -0.30 8.67 -4.41
C LYS A 133 -0.22 7.15 -4.21
N GLY A 134 0.30 6.71 -3.07
CA GLY A 134 0.44 5.29 -2.73
C GLY A 134 -0.78 4.67 -2.05
N ASP A 135 -1.78 5.46 -1.68
CA ASP A 135 -2.94 5.01 -0.93
C ASP A 135 -3.98 4.30 -1.82
N ILE A 136 -4.90 3.59 -1.19
CA ILE A 136 -6.04 2.97 -1.86
C ILE A 136 -7.31 3.72 -1.47
N VAL A 137 -8.15 4.03 -2.45
CA VAL A 137 -9.46 4.62 -2.20
C VAL A 137 -10.56 3.71 -2.76
N TYR A 138 -11.43 3.26 -1.88
CA TYR A 138 -12.67 2.59 -2.27
C TYR A 138 -13.77 3.62 -2.47
N VAL A 139 -14.24 3.78 -3.69
CA VAL A 139 -15.40 4.59 -4.01
C VAL A 139 -16.61 3.66 -4.08
N LEU A 140 -17.57 3.83 -3.18
CA LEU A 140 -18.73 2.94 -3.06
C LEU A 140 -19.89 3.40 -3.95
N GLY A 141 -19.58 3.67 -5.21
CA GLY A 141 -20.51 3.98 -6.28
C GLY A 141 -20.76 5.47 -6.51
N ASP A 142 -21.40 5.71 -7.63
CA ASP A 142 -21.87 7.02 -8.10
C ASP A 142 -20.76 8.08 -8.11
N MET A 143 -19.61 7.68 -8.71
CA MET A 143 -18.42 8.51 -8.75
C MET A 143 -18.56 9.64 -9.77
N ILE A 144 -18.89 9.32 -11.03
CA ILE A 144 -18.85 10.28 -12.15
C ILE A 144 -20.15 10.25 -12.94
N TRP A 145 -20.81 11.40 -13.03
CA TRP A 145 -22.01 11.58 -13.83
C TRP A 145 -21.72 11.92 -15.31
N LYS A 146 -20.74 12.76 -15.56
CA LYS A 146 -20.36 13.18 -16.92
C LYS A 146 -19.71 12.04 -17.69
N THR A 147 -20.30 11.70 -18.83
CA THR A 147 -19.85 10.57 -19.68
C THR A 147 -19.15 11.04 -20.96
N ARG A 148 -18.85 12.32 -21.14
CA ARG A 148 -18.14 12.81 -22.34
C ARG A 148 -16.79 12.11 -22.49
N ASN A 149 -16.47 11.71 -23.73
CA ASN A 149 -15.22 11.02 -24.05
C ASN A 149 -14.00 11.75 -23.49
N GLY A 150 -13.17 11.04 -22.75
CA GLY A 150 -11.93 11.52 -22.13
C GLY A 150 -12.08 12.17 -20.75
N VAL A 151 -13.18 12.86 -20.47
CA VAL A 151 -13.35 13.63 -19.23
C VAL A 151 -13.26 12.76 -17.97
N ALA A 152 -13.91 11.60 -17.99
CA ALA A 152 -13.87 10.68 -16.84
C ALA A 152 -12.48 10.08 -16.64
N GLU A 153 -11.76 9.74 -17.70
CA GLU A 153 -10.39 9.22 -17.63
C GLU A 153 -9.43 10.28 -17.07
N ASP A 154 -9.53 11.52 -17.56
CA ASP A 154 -8.67 12.62 -17.10
C ASP A 154 -8.95 12.96 -15.64
N LEU A 155 -10.22 12.95 -15.22
CA LEU A 155 -10.60 13.15 -13.83
C LEU A 155 -10.00 12.09 -12.92
N ILE A 156 -10.10 10.81 -13.28
CA ILE A 156 -9.53 9.71 -12.49
C ILE A 156 -8.01 9.87 -12.35
N LYS A 157 -7.32 10.29 -13.41
CA LYS A 157 -5.85 10.46 -13.41
C LYS A 157 -5.34 11.61 -12.53
N ILE A 158 -6.15 12.64 -12.31
CA ILE A 158 -5.75 13.76 -11.45
C ILE A 158 -6.02 13.52 -9.96
N LEU A 159 -6.82 12.51 -9.62
CA LEU A 159 -7.05 12.08 -8.25
C LEU A 159 -5.89 11.23 -7.74
N ASN A 160 -5.40 11.53 -6.54
CA ASN A 160 -4.35 10.74 -5.91
C ASN A 160 -4.87 9.37 -5.46
N GLY A 161 -3.97 8.38 -5.44
CA GLY A 161 -4.23 7.03 -4.94
C GLY A 161 -4.68 6.04 -6.02
N GLN A 162 -4.81 4.80 -5.61
CA GLN A 162 -5.32 3.69 -6.43
C GLN A 162 -6.82 3.54 -6.17
N ILE A 163 -7.63 3.88 -7.17
CA ILE A 163 -9.09 3.93 -7.01
C ILE A 163 -9.70 2.58 -7.35
N ILE A 164 -10.40 1.97 -6.40
CA ILE A 164 -11.22 0.77 -6.59
C ILE A 164 -12.68 1.20 -6.49
N LEU A 165 -13.42 1.02 -7.57
CA LEU A 165 -14.83 1.37 -7.64
C LEU A 165 -15.72 0.17 -7.31
N ILE A 166 -16.58 0.31 -6.32
CA ILE A 166 -17.76 -0.54 -6.12
C ILE A 166 -18.89 0.12 -6.91
N LYS A 167 -19.43 -0.56 -7.91
CA LYS A 167 -20.36 0.06 -8.85
C LYS A 167 -21.65 0.55 -8.20
N GLY A 168 -22.01 1.79 -8.50
CA GLY A 168 -23.30 2.37 -8.23
C GLY A 168 -24.22 2.29 -9.46
N ASN A 169 -25.44 2.81 -9.29
CA ASN A 169 -26.45 2.80 -10.35
C ASN A 169 -26.21 3.87 -11.43
N HIS A 170 -25.36 4.87 -11.15
CA HIS A 170 -25.07 5.97 -12.06
C HIS A 170 -23.68 5.91 -12.71
N ASP A 171 -22.86 4.90 -12.44
CA ASP A 171 -21.50 4.78 -12.97
C ASP A 171 -21.43 4.38 -14.45
N ARG A 172 -22.22 5.07 -15.30
CA ARG A 172 -22.29 4.84 -16.74
C ARG A 172 -20.99 5.15 -17.48
N PHE A 173 -20.10 5.94 -16.88
CA PHE A 173 -18.78 6.24 -17.42
C PHE A 173 -17.91 4.98 -17.63
N LEU A 174 -18.23 3.88 -16.96
CA LEU A 174 -17.56 2.58 -17.13
C LEU A 174 -17.74 1.97 -18.53
N HIS A 175 -18.67 2.46 -19.34
CA HIS A 175 -18.77 2.10 -20.76
C HIS A 175 -17.58 2.64 -21.58
N ASN A 176 -16.85 3.64 -21.06
CA ASN A 176 -15.61 4.13 -21.64
C ASN A 176 -14.44 3.27 -21.16
N ALA A 177 -13.78 2.57 -22.09
CA ALA A 177 -12.66 1.68 -21.78
C ALA A 177 -11.46 2.43 -21.15
N GLY A 178 -11.17 3.66 -21.59
CA GLY A 178 -10.09 4.49 -21.01
C GLY A 178 -10.34 4.80 -19.54
N ALA A 179 -11.54 5.25 -19.20
CA ALA A 179 -11.92 5.54 -17.82
C ALA A 179 -11.91 4.28 -16.94
N LYS A 180 -12.42 3.15 -17.46
CA LYS A 180 -12.40 1.87 -16.75
C LYS A 180 -10.97 1.39 -16.48
N ASN A 181 -10.06 1.55 -17.45
CA ASN A 181 -8.66 1.13 -17.34
C ASN A 181 -7.84 2.08 -16.44
N ALA A 182 -8.29 3.31 -16.21
CA ALA A 182 -7.67 4.24 -15.26
C ALA A 182 -7.94 3.87 -13.80
N LEU A 183 -8.97 3.06 -13.52
CA LEU A 183 -9.26 2.54 -12.19
C LEU A 183 -8.36 1.34 -11.87
N ALA A 184 -7.94 1.21 -10.61
CA ALA A 184 -7.20 0.05 -10.11
C ALA A 184 -8.07 -1.21 -10.03
N GLY A 185 -9.39 -1.06 -9.95
CA GLY A 185 -10.33 -2.16 -9.96
C GLY A 185 -11.78 -1.69 -10.02
N VAL A 186 -12.66 -2.59 -10.50
CA VAL A 186 -14.12 -2.38 -10.52
C VAL A 186 -14.78 -3.64 -9.99
N LYS A 187 -15.66 -3.49 -8.99
CA LYS A 187 -16.35 -4.57 -8.31
C LYS A 187 -17.84 -4.24 -8.15
N ASP A 188 -18.66 -5.24 -7.92
CA ASP A 188 -20.06 -5.04 -7.52
C ASP A 188 -20.22 -5.06 -5.99
N TYR A 189 -19.31 -5.74 -5.32
CA TYR A 189 -19.29 -5.99 -3.88
C TYR A 189 -17.86 -6.39 -3.48
N GLU A 190 -17.44 -6.03 -2.26
CA GLU A 190 -16.12 -6.42 -1.77
C GLU A 190 -16.18 -6.77 -0.28
N ASP A 191 -15.38 -7.76 0.11
CA ASP A 191 -15.20 -8.23 1.48
C ASP A 191 -13.72 -8.13 1.80
N ILE A 192 -13.33 -7.18 2.61
CA ILE A 192 -11.95 -6.85 2.88
C ILE A 192 -11.63 -6.85 4.37
N SER A 193 -10.35 -7.04 4.67
CA SER A 193 -9.80 -6.79 6.01
C SER A 193 -9.03 -5.48 6.00
N VAL A 194 -9.31 -4.60 6.94
CA VAL A 194 -8.66 -3.30 7.13
C VAL A 194 -7.92 -3.32 8.45
N THR A 195 -6.63 -2.99 8.42
CA THR A 195 -5.81 -2.82 9.63
C THR A 195 -5.90 -1.37 10.07
N LEU A 196 -6.30 -1.15 11.31
CA LEU A 196 -6.38 0.15 11.97
C LEU A 196 -4.98 0.64 12.40
N GLU A 197 -4.87 1.91 12.77
CA GLU A 197 -3.61 2.51 13.24
C GLU A 197 -3.09 1.85 14.53
N ASP A 198 -3.98 1.27 15.38
CA ASP A 198 -3.62 0.50 16.58
C ASP A 198 -3.20 -0.96 16.28
N GLY A 199 -3.17 -1.37 15.01
CA GLY A 199 -2.88 -2.74 14.58
C GLY A 199 -4.07 -3.68 14.60
N THR A 200 -5.24 -3.25 15.08
CA THR A 200 -6.46 -4.08 15.08
C THR A 200 -6.95 -4.30 13.64
N VAL A 201 -7.38 -5.51 13.33
CA VAL A 201 -7.95 -5.85 12.02
C VAL A 201 -9.47 -5.88 12.10
N ARG A 202 -10.13 -5.18 11.18
CA ARG A 202 -11.59 -5.16 11.03
C ARG A 202 -11.98 -5.68 9.66
N ARG A 203 -13.03 -6.50 9.62
CA ARG A 203 -13.65 -6.96 8.37
C ARG A 203 -14.66 -5.91 7.92
N CYS A 204 -14.52 -5.46 6.67
CA CYS A 204 -15.41 -4.47 6.06
C CYS A 204 -16.11 -5.08 4.84
N ILE A 205 -17.40 -4.86 4.76
CA ILE A 205 -18.26 -5.26 3.64
C ILE A 205 -18.62 -4.00 2.88
N LEU A 206 -18.24 -3.94 1.62
CA LEU A 206 -18.40 -2.78 0.77
C LEU A 206 -19.45 -3.03 -0.30
N SER A 207 -20.46 -2.17 -0.34
CA SER A 207 -21.53 -2.18 -1.34
C SER A 207 -21.98 -0.75 -1.59
N HIS A 208 -22.54 -0.47 -2.75
CA HIS A 208 -23.18 0.82 -2.99
C HIS A 208 -24.47 0.96 -2.17
N TYR A 209 -25.23 -0.11 -2.05
CA TYR A 209 -26.53 -0.10 -1.39
C TYR A 209 -26.47 -0.49 0.09
N PHE A 210 -27.38 0.05 0.87
CA PHE A 210 -27.61 -0.34 2.25
C PHE A 210 -28.07 -1.81 2.36
N MET A 211 -27.45 -2.56 3.25
CA MET A 211 -27.82 -3.94 3.56
C MET A 211 -27.99 -4.12 5.07
N PRO A 212 -29.22 -4.35 5.56
CA PRO A 212 -29.47 -4.56 6.99
C PRO A 212 -28.86 -5.87 7.50
N PHE A 213 -28.70 -6.86 6.61
CA PHE A 213 -28.06 -8.15 6.89
C PHE A 213 -27.01 -8.44 5.82
N TYR A 214 -25.78 -8.58 6.25
CA TYR A 214 -24.61 -8.81 5.39
C TYR A 214 -23.72 -9.88 6.01
N ILE A 215 -22.77 -10.40 5.25
CA ILE A 215 -21.87 -11.44 5.72
C ILE A 215 -21.05 -10.95 6.92
N GLY A 216 -21.05 -11.72 8.01
CA GLY A 216 -20.31 -11.36 9.22
C GLY A 216 -20.97 -10.31 10.12
N HIS A 217 -22.21 -9.84 9.83
CA HIS A 217 -22.93 -8.86 10.68
C HIS A 217 -23.05 -9.28 12.14
N ARG A 218 -23.07 -10.60 12.43
CA ARG A 218 -23.07 -11.15 13.80
C ARG A 218 -21.67 -11.31 14.40
N HIS A 219 -20.62 -11.10 13.60
CA HIS A 219 -19.21 -11.33 13.94
C HIS A 219 -18.35 -10.06 13.79
N ASN A 220 -18.90 -8.91 14.14
CA ASN A 220 -18.21 -7.62 14.16
C ASN A 220 -17.74 -7.09 12.79
N ALA A 221 -18.25 -7.62 11.65
CA ALA A 221 -18.01 -7.00 10.36
C ALA A 221 -18.75 -5.65 10.28
N ILE A 222 -18.16 -4.70 9.58
CA ILE A 222 -18.69 -3.35 9.36
C ILE A 222 -19.15 -3.27 7.91
N HIS A 223 -20.39 -2.83 7.68
CA HIS A 223 -20.88 -2.54 6.35
C HIS A 223 -20.73 -1.06 6.03
N LEU A 224 -20.02 -0.75 4.95
CA LEU A 224 -19.88 0.59 4.42
C LEU A 224 -20.65 0.68 3.10
N HIS A 225 -21.44 1.75 2.94
CA HIS A 225 -22.30 1.95 1.78
C HIS A 225 -22.43 3.43 1.41
N GLY A 226 -23.16 3.72 0.34
CA GLY A 226 -23.56 5.03 -0.13
C GLY A 226 -25.03 5.05 -0.52
N HIS A 227 -25.34 5.58 -1.71
CA HIS A 227 -26.61 5.59 -2.42
C HIS A 227 -27.67 6.54 -1.84
N SER A 228 -28.01 6.46 -0.59
CA SER A 228 -29.15 7.15 0.02
C SER A 228 -28.94 8.67 0.21
N HIS A 229 -27.72 9.17 -0.05
CA HIS A 229 -27.40 10.59 0.10
C HIS A 229 -27.84 11.20 1.44
N ASN A 230 -28.25 12.48 1.44
CA ASN A 230 -28.87 13.17 2.57
C ASN A 230 -30.38 13.30 2.32
N THR A 231 -31.06 12.17 2.07
CA THR A 231 -32.48 12.11 1.71
C THR A 231 -33.31 11.36 2.76
N GLU A 232 -34.63 11.28 2.53
CA GLU A 232 -35.54 10.47 3.39
C GLU A 232 -35.11 8.99 3.41
N GLU A 233 -34.54 8.47 2.34
CA GLU A 233 -34.06 7.09 2.29
C GLU A 233 -32.98 6.84 3.36
N HIS A 234 -32.07 7.80 3.56
CA HIS A 234 -31.09 7.72 4.64
C HIS A 234 -31.74 7.72 6.03
N LEU A 235 -32.79 8.49 6.23
CA LEU A 235 -33.53 8.49 7.50
C LEU A 235 -34.18 7.11 7.76
N HIS A 236 -34.73 6.47 6.74
CA HIS A 236 -35.27 5.11 6.85
C HIS A 236 -34.19 4.06 7.14
N GLU A 237 -32.99 4.20 6.60
CA GLU A 237 -31.84 3.34 6.95
C GLU A 237 -31.52 3.43 8.45
N LEU A 238 -31.53 4.65 9.01
CA LEU A 238 -31.30 4.88 10.44
C LEU A 238 -32.41 4.26 11.30
N GLU A 239 -33.68 4.38 10.87
CA GLU A 239 -34.81 3.75 11.54
C GLU A 239 -34.71 2.22 11.53
N ILE A 240 -34.31 1.62 10.40
CA ILE A 240 -34.09 0.18 10.29
C ILE A 240 -32.94 -0.25 11.21
N ALA A 241 -31.83 0.50 11.26
CA ALA A 241 -30.72 0.20 12.15
C ALA A 241 -31.16 0.24 13.63
N GLU A 242 -32.01 1.22 14.01
CA GLU A 242 -32.56 1.32 15.35
C GLU A 242 -33.52 0.16 15.67
N LEU A 243 -34.42 -0.20 14.76
CA LEU A 243 -35.26 -1.36 14.90
C LEU A 243 -34.47 -2.65 15.13
N LEU A 244 -33.37 -2.82 14.41
CA LEU A 244 -32.47 -3.96 14.60
C LEU A 244 -31.85 -3.97 16.01
N ARG A 245 -31.43 -2.82 16.54
CA ARG A 245 -30.94 -2.70 17.93
C ARG A 245 -32.01 -3.13 18.95
N GLN A 246 -33.22 -2.68 18.78
CA GLN A 246 -34.36 -3.06 19.63
C GLN A 246 -34.65 -4.58 19.59
N LYS A 247 -34.28 -5.24 18.47
CA LYS A 247 -34.39 -6.70 18.32
C LYS A 247 -33.16 -7.47 18.79
N GLY A 248 -32.18 -6.80 19.43
CA GLY A 248 -30.99 -7.41 20.00
C GLY A 248 -29.84 -7.63 18.98
N TYR A 249 -29.90 -7.02 17.80
CA TYR A 249 -28.78 -7.00 16.87
C TYR A 249 -27.86 -5.82 17.18
N THR A 250 -26.63 -5.90 16.69
CA THR A 250 -25.65 -4.81 16.76
C THR A 250 -25.28 -4.39 15.34
N PRO A 251 -26.13 -3.60 14.64
CA PRO A 251 -25.85 -3.18 13.29
C PRO A 251 -24.61 -2.25 13.27
N ARG A 252 -23.62 -2.60 12.49
CA ARG A 252 -22.41 -1.80 12.23
C ARG A 252 -22.44 -1.39 10.78
N ILE A 253 -23.27 -0.41 10.47
CA ILE A 253 -23.56 0.05 9.12
C ILE A 253 -23.31 1.54 9.06
N VAL A 254 -22.50 1.99 8.10
CA VAL A 254 -22.12 3.40 7.95
C VAL A 254 -22.24 3.83 6.50
N ASN A 255 -22.96 4.91 6.29
CA ASN A 255 -22.99 5.62 5.03
C ASN A 255 -21.70 6.46 4.88
N VAL A 256 -20.91 6.18 3.84
CA VAL A 256 -19.68 6.92 3.51
C VAL A 256 -19.89 7.91 2.36
N GLY A 257 -21.13 8.24 2.05
CA GLY A 257 -21.46 9.30 1.10
C GLY A 257 -20.73 10.60 1.45
N CYS A 258 -20.10 11.22 0.47
CA CYS A 258 -19.18 12.36 0.68
C CYS A 258 -19.81 13.52 1.46
N MET A 259 -21.12 13.75 1.32
CA MET A 259 -21.88 14.80 2.02
C MET A 259 -21.89 14.63 3.55
N HIS A 260 -21.78 13.40 4.05
CA HIS A 260 -21.73 13.11 5.49
C HIS A 260 -20.33 13.29 6.10
N TRP A 261 -19.30 13.48 5.25
CA TRP A 261 -17.88 13.48 5.60
C TRP A 261 -17.13 14.70 5.08
N ASN A 262 -17.80 15.85 5.09
CA ASN A 262 -17.20 17.11 4.63
C ASN A 262 -16.59 17.00 3.22
N TYR A 263 -17.17 16.17 2.35
CA TYR A 263 -16.71 15.92 0.99
C TYR A 263 -15.24 15.44 0.91
N GLU A 264 -14.78 14.69 1.92
CA GLU A 264 -13.45 14.10 2.00
C GLU A 264 -13.53 12.58 2.04
N PRO A 265 -12.61 11.84 1.40
CA PRO A 265 -12.43 10.43 1.67
C PRO A 265 -12.01 10.19 3.12
N VAL A 266 -12.51 9.14 3.76
CA VAL A 266 -12.28 8.87 5.19
C VAL A 266 -11.64 7.51 5.41
N THR A 267 -10.78 7.40 6.42
CA THR A 267 -10.22 6.12 6.87
C THR A 267 -11.21 5.39 7.79
N LEU A 268 -10.96 4.10 8.00
CA LEU A 268 -11.79 3.34 8.95
C LEU A 268 -11.62 3.84 10.40
N ASP A 269 -10.42 4.33 10.75
CA ASP A 269 -10.15 4.93 12.05
C ASP A 269 -11.01 6.18 12.29
N GLU A 270 -11.13 7.06 11.29
CA GLU A 270 -12.01 8.24 11.34
C GLU A 270 -13.49 7.84 11.44
N ILE A 271 -13.90 6.79 10.72
CA ILE A 271 -15.26 6.25 10.80
C ILE A 271 -15.58 5.76 12.23
N LEU A 272 -14.66 4.98 12.81
CA LEU A 272 -14.83 4.43 14.16
C LEU A 272 -14.72 5.50 15.26
N ALA A 273 -13.95 6.55 15.04
CA ALA A 273 -13.90 7.70 15.95
C ALA A 273 -15.24 8.45 15.98
N LYS A 274 -15.91 8.57 14.83
CA LYS A 274 -17.25 9.22 14.74
C LYS A 274 -18.39 8.31 15.20
N TYR A 275 -18.28 7.01 14.90
CA TYR A 275 -19.30 5.99 15.24
C TYR A 275 -18.63 4.85 16.02
N PRO A 276 -18.43 4.99 17.35
CA PRO A 276 -17.87 3.92 18.18
C PRO A 276 -18.77 2.67 18.12
N MET A 277 -18.16 1.50 17.75
CA MET A 277 -18.89 0.25 17.51
C MET A 277 -18.28 -0.94 18.27
#